data_68dd91f22327c8082fe5a17675601924
#
_entry.id   68dd91f22327c8082fe5a17675601924
#
_cell.length_a   1.000
_cell.length_b   1.000
_cell.length_c   1.000
_cell.angle_alpha   90.00
_cell.angle_beta   90.00
_cell.angle_gamma   90.00
#
_symmetry.space_group_name_H-M   'P 1'
#
loop_
_entity.id
_entity.type
_entity.pdbx_description
1 polymer ?
#
loop_
_entity_poly.entity_id
_entity_poly.type
_entity_poly.pdbx_seq_one_letter_code
_entity_poly.pdbx_strand_id
1 'polypeptide(L)'
;MKRNNYYRGIRGIEFIWHGATPDPELSYQGKVVNYYDVEDTIWQEYKEDGHDPDDEEEFTKYCQNHEAEIKQLILDIYESGK
;
A
#
# COMPACT_ATOMS: atom_id res chain seq x y z
N MET A 1 -7.09 0.08 23.73
CA MET A 1 -6.78 1.18 22.85
C MET A 1 -6.61 0.72 21.40
N LYS A 2 -7.20 1.44 20.50
CA LYS A 2 -7.13 1.08 19.11
C LYS A 2 -5.90 1.66 18.42
N ARG A 3 -5.28 0.86 17.58
CA ARG A 3 -4.14 1.33 16.81
C ARG A 3 -4.61 1.70 15.41
N ASN A 4 -3.99 2.73 14.86
CA ASN A 4 -4.24 3.08 13.48
C ASN A 4 -3.44 2.16 12.59
N ASN A 5 -4.14 1.33 11.82
CA ASN A 5 -3.49 0.40 10.90
C ASN A 5 -3.57 0.91 9.46
N TYR A 6 -3.48 2.23 9.33
CA TYR A 6 -3.49 2.83 8.00
C TYR A 6 -2.19 2.56 7.27
N TYR A 7 -2.31 2.23 5.99
CA TYR A 7 -1.13 1.99 5.18
C TYR A 7 -0.34 3.28 5.03
N ARG A 8 0.86 3.29 5.59
CA ARG A 8 1.79 4.43 5.57
C ARG A 8 1.12 5.75 5.91
N GLY A 9 0.15 5.71 6.82
CA GLY A 9 -0.54 6.92 7.26
C GLY A 9 -1.61 7.43 6.32
N ILE A 10 -1.90 6.73 5.25
CA ILE A 10 -2.92 7.14 4.29
C ILE A 10 -4.29 6.74 4.81
N ARG A 11 -5.17 7.72 4.99
CA ARG A 11 -6.51 7.45 5.46
C ARG A 11 -7.32 6.73 4.40
N GLY A 12 -8.15 5.80 4.84
CA GLY A 12 -9.01 5.03 3.95
C GLY A 12 -8.40 3.74 3.47
N ILE A 13 -7.09 3.60 3.55
CA ILE A 13 -6.42 2.35 3.22
C ILE A 13 -5.99 1.70 4.52
N GLU A 14 -6.55 0.53 4.80
CA GLU A 14 -6.28 -0.19 6.03
C GLU A 14 -5.26 -1.28 5.80
N PHE A 15 -4.26 -1.36 6.69
CA PHE A 15 -3.27 -2.41 6.65
C PHE A 15 -3.74 -3.54 7.57
N ILE A 16 -3.88 -4.75 7.01
CA ILE A 16 -4.37 -5.90 7.74
C ILE A 16 -3.26 -6.91 7.89
N TRP A 17 -2.85 -7.15 9.13
CA TRP A 17 -1.82 -8.14 9.43
C TRP A 17 -2.48 -9.37 10.03
N HIS A 18 -2.24 -10.51 9.40
CA HIS A 18 -2.87 -11.77 9.82
C HIS A 18 -1.91 -12.61 10.62
N GLY A 19 -1.19 -12.29 11.44
CA GLY A 19 -0.28 -13.04 12.28
C GLY A 19 0.04 -14.49 11.88
N ALA A 20 -0.96 -15.24 11.47
CA ALA A 20 -0.81 -16.64 11.14
C ALA A 20 -0.51 -16.92 9.67
N THR A 21 -0.72 -15.93 8.81
CA THR A 21 -0.45 -16.08 7.38
C THR A 21 0.74 -15.21 7.00
N PRO A 22 1.48 -15.61 5.96
CA PRO A 22 2.69 -14.86 5.59
C PRO A 22 2.41 -13.52 4.94
N ASP A 23 1.26 -13.34 4.32
CA ASP A 23 1.01 -12.15 3.52
C ASP A 23 0.01 -11.21 4.17
N PRO A 24 0.41 -9.98 4.48
CA PRO A 24 -0.55 -8.97 4.92
C PRO A 24 -1.40 -8.51 3.75
N GLU A 25 -2.48 -7.79 4.07
CA GLU A 25 -3.40 -7.30 3.06
C GLU A 25 -3.68 -5.84 3.24
N LEU A 26 -4.16 -5.20 2.16
CA LEU A 26 -4.64 -3.83 2.21
C LEU A 26 -6.11 -3.83 1.85
N SER A 27 -6.86 -2.96 2.52
CA SER A 27 -8.29 -2.83 2.27
C SER A 27 -8.62 -1.38 1.98
N TYR A 28 -9.39 -1.16 0.92
CA TYR A 28 -9.86 0.18 0.56
C TYR A 28 -11.30 0.05 0.08
N GLN A 29 -12.21 0.75 0.76
CA GLN A 29 -13.64 0.72 0.42
C GLN A 29 -14.19 -0.70 0.37
N GLY A 30 -13.78 -1.55 1.30
CA GLY A 30 -14.24 -2.92 1.37
C GLY A 30 -13.59 -3.88 0.39
N LYS A 31 -12.66 -3.38 -0.42
CA LYS A 31 -11.95 -4.22 -1.38
C LYS A 31 -10.58 -4.57 -0.83
N VAL A 32 -10.33 -5.87 -0.71
CA VAL A 32 -9.13 -6.39 -0.07
C VAL A 32 -8.18 -6.95 -1.12
N VAL A 33 -6.93 -6.54 -1.08
CA VAL A 33 -5.92 -7.00 -2.01
C VAL A 33 -4.66 -7.38 -1.25
N ASN A 34 -3.77 -8.14 -1.89
CA ASN A 34 -2.51 -8.53 -1.29
C ASN A 34 -1.60 -7.31 -1.16
N TYR A 35 -1.00 -7.18 0.03
CA TYR A 35 -0.11 -6.05 0.32
C TYR A 35 1.04 -5.94 -0.69
N TYR A 36 1.65 -7.07 -1.03
CA TYR A 36 2.82 -7.06 -1.90
C TYR A 36 2.48 -6.65 -3.33
N ASP A 37 1.27 -6.95 -3.78
CA ASP A 37 0.85 -6.52 -5.12
C ASP A 37 0.87 -5.00 -5.24
N VAL A 38 0.48 -4.32 -4.17
CA VAL A 38 0.47 -2.86 -4.15
C VAL A 38 1.87 -2.31 -3.91
N GLU A 39 2.55 -2.85 -2.91
CA GLU A 39 3.85 -2.32 -2.51
C GLU A 39 4.90 -2.48 -3.61
N ASP A 40 4.94 -3.63 -4.25
CA ASP A 40 5.93 -3.88 -5.30
C ASP A 40 5.76 -2.91 -6.46
N THR A 41 4.52 -2.64 -6.84
CA THR A 41 4.24 -1.72 -7.93
C THR A 41 4.69 -0.29 -7.58
N ILE A 42 4.31 0.17 -6.39
CA ILE A 42 4.67 1.53 -5.97
C ILE A 42 6.17 1.65 -5.76
N TRP A 43 6.79 0.60 -5.23
CA TRP A 43 8.23 0.62 -4.98
C TRP A 43 9.02 0.69 -6.29
N GLN A 44 8.53 0.00 -7.33
CA GLN A 44 9.16 0.09 -8.64
C GLN A 44 9.12 1.51 -9.19
N GLU A 45 7.96 2.17 -9.09
CA GLU A 45 7.83 3.55 -9.52
C GLU A 45 8.74 4.47 -8.73
N TYR A 46 8.81 4.25 -7.44
CA TYR A 46 9.66 5.03 -6.54
C TYR A 46 11.12 4.95 -6.98
N LYS A 47 11.60 3.74 -7.28
CA LYS A 47 12.97 3.55 -7.74
C LYS A 47 13.20 4.18 -9.11
N GLU A 48 12.23 4.03 -10.00
CA GLU A 48 12.36 4.57 -11.36
C GLU A 48 12.41 6.09 -11.34
N ASP A 49 11.79 6.70 -10.37
CA ASP A 49 11.85 8.16 -10.20
C ASP A 49 13.18 8.64 -9.62
N GLY A 50 14.09 7.72 -9.31
CA GLY A 50 15.41 8.09 -8.84
C GLY A 50 15.56 8.27 -7.35
N HIS A 51 14.59 7.82 -6.59
CA HIS A 51 14.64 7.93 -5.13
C HIS A 51 15.51 6.83 -4.51
N ASP A 52 15.96 7.09 -3.30
CA ASP A 52 16.82 6.15 -2.57
C ASP A 52 16.00 4.96 -2.09
N PRO A 53 16.26 3.74 -2.59
CA PRO A 53 15.48 2.57 -2.18
C PRO A 53 15.68 2.15 -0.73
N ASP A 54 16.71 2.65 -0.08
CA ASP A 54 16.99 2.32 1.32
C ASP A 54 16.39 3.31 2.30
N ASP A 55 15.75 4.38 1.82
CA ASP A 55 15.20 5.41 2.69
C ASP A 55 13.71 5.17 2.92
N GLU A 56 13.39 4.56 4.06
CA GLU A 56 12.01 4.24 4.43
C GLU A 56 11.16 5.49 4.63
N GLU A 57 11.74 6.54 5.20
CA GLU A 57 11.00 7.78 5.42
C GLU A 57 10.63 8.43 4.11
N GLU A 58 11.56 8.45 3.17
CA GLU A 58 11.30 9.04 1.86
C GLU A 58 10.23 8.23 1.12
N PHE A 59 10.31 6.90 1.22
CA PHE A 59 9.31 6.05 0.58
C PHE A 59 7.93 6.29 1.18
N THR A 60 7.85 6.46 2.50
CA THR A 60 6.57 6.74 3.14
C THR A 60 6.00 8.08 2.64
N LYS A 61 6.84 9.09 2.51
CA LYS A 61 6.38 10.37 1.99
C LYS A 61 5.95 10.27 0.53
N TYR A 62 6.67 9.47 -0.25
CA TYR A 62 6.30 9.24 -1.64
C TYR A 62 4.91 8.63 -1.72
N CYS A 63 4.65 7.63 -0.88
CA CYS A 63 3.33 6.99 -0.86
C CYS A 63 2.24 7.98 -0.47
N GLN A 64 2.52 8.83 0.52
CA GLN A 64 1.53 9.82 0.94
C GLN A 64 1.25 10.84 -0.16
N ASN A 65 2.28 11.20 -0.91
CA ASN A 65 2.12 12.14 -2.02
C ASN A 65 1.40 11.52 -3.21
N HIS A 66 1.35 10.20 -3.27
CA HIS A 66 0.68 9.48 -4.35
C HIS A 66 -0.53 8.72 -3.84
N GLU A 67 -1.18 9.27 -2.83
CA GLU A 67 -2.31 8.61 -2.18
C GLU A 67 -3.41 8.24 -3.17
N ALA A 68 -3.78 9.15 -4.04
CA ALA A 68 -4.85 8.90 -5.01
C ALA A 68 -4.48 7.77 -5.97
N GLU A 69 -3.23 7.75 -6.38
CA GLU A 69 -2.74 6.70 -7.28
C GLU A 69 -2.78 5.33 -6.60
N ILE A 70 -2.38 5.28 -5.33
CA ILE A 70 -2.36 4.03 -4.60
C ILE A 70 -3.78 3.51 -4.41
N LYS A 71 -4.72 4.39 -4.11
CA LYS A 71 -6.11 4.00 -3.96
C LYS A 71 -6.66 3.42 -5.27
N GLN A 72 -6.35 4.06 -6.38
CA GLN A 72 -6.77 3.56 -7.69
C GLN A 72 -6.10 2.23 -8.00
N LEU A 73 -4.84 2.08 -7.63
CA LEU A 73 -4.12 0.82 -7.84
C LEU A 73 -4.79 -0.33 -7.11
N ILE A 74 -5.22 -0.08 -5.87
CA ILE A 74 -5.92 -1.12 -5.11
C ILE A 74 -7.19 -1.55 -5.83
N LEU A 75 -7.94 -0.60 -6.35
CA LEU A 75 -9.17 -0.91 -7.09
C LEU A 75 -8.85 -1.70 -8.36
N ASP A 76 -7.81 -1.31 -9.07
CA ASP A 76 -7.40 -1.98 -10.30
C ASP A 76 -6.97 -3.42 -10.04
N ILE A 77 -6.18 -3.63 -8.99
CA ILE A 77 -5.72 -4.97 -8.62
C ILE A 77 -6.91 -5.84 -8.22
N TYR A 78 -7.83 -5.27 -7.45
CA TYR A 78 -9.01 -6.01 -7.03
C TYR A 78 -9.84 -6.45 -8.23
N GLU A 79 -10.04 -5.56 -9.19
CA GLU A 79 -10.80 -5.88 -10.40
C GLU A 79 -10.10 -6.94 -11.24
N SER A 80 -8.79 -6.84 -11.35
CA SER A 80 -8.01 -7.80 -12.14
C SER A 80 -8.01 -9.20 -11.53
N GLY A 81 -8.19 -9.29 -10.23
CA GLY A 81 -8.16 -10.56 -9.54
C GLY A 81 -9.47 -11.31 -9.53
N LYS A 82 -10.47 -10.76 -10.15
CA LYS A 82 -11.80 -11.41 -10.16
C LYS A 82 -11.91 -12.52 -11.17
#